data_96d9c996a3725ece09058ad98dfa77e7
#
_entry.id   96d9c996a3725ece09058ad98dfa77e7
#
_cell.length_a   1.000
_cell.length_b   1.000
_cell.length_c   1.000
_cell.angle_alpha   90.00
_cell.angle_beta   90.00
_cell.angle_gamma   90.00
#
_symmetry.space_group_name_H-M   'P 1'
#
loop_
_entity.id
_entity.type
_entity.pdbx_description
1 polymer ?
#
loop_
_entity_poly.entity_id
_entity_poly.type
_entity_poly.pdbx_seq_one_letter_code
_entity_poly.pdbx_strand_id
1 'polypeptide(L)'
;MSTLKVIEVYTQNGLRKVRPYYNRRSAFVKGRWLGKLLIDVLVSEFKLRPRAYYLDQIRKGTYRLIRDGVPLVPDHLMTTIIKNHDVLETTTHKHEPPVKQWCSQEVEAEDLPGRIAGFNIIFENESILVIDKPSGIPVHPTGQFYQNTITELLKLHGVDALPCYRLDKITSGLLILAKNSQSAGEIQKSIRSRDMIKIYLARVKGRFPHSELILDNESAAETTFEDTSKVTVEMTPIYSIDPKRQFPVGLSASKDAITKFYPIRYFSHADETVVACKPITGRTHQIRIHLARLGHPIVNDSVYCSHITKYPERLKFITQFPRWEDQQDLDAEELKVRFQKFVDETKNNCRTMKTFCPECHTVDLRDPVLSDLELWLHAWKYEEINGKFKFKTDLPKWAQLDNS
;
A
#
# COMPACT_ATOMS: atom_id res chain seq x y z
N MET A 1 -31.39 -19.96 2.13
CA MET A 1 -29.92 -20.19 2.15
C MET A 1 -29.38 -19.70 0.80
N SER A 2 -28.78 -18.51 0.74
CA SER A 2 -28.13 -18.06 -0.49
C SER A 2 -26.81 -18.81 -0.62
N THR A 3 -26.70 -19.67 -1.60
CA THR A 3 -25.44 -20.25 -2.04
C THR A 3 -24.42 -19.11 -2.21
N LEU A 4 -23.45 -19.03 -1.34
CA LEU A 4 -22.26 -18.19 -1.53
C LEU A 4 -21.66 -18.62 -2.86
N LYS A 5 -21.84 -17.81 -3.92
CA LYS A 5 -21.17 -18.04 -5.19
C LYS A 5 -19.66 -18.08 -4.87
N VAL A 6 -19.06 -19.24 -5.15
CA VAL A 6 -17.61 -19.41 -5.03
C VAL A 6 -16.97 -18.33 -5.92
N ILE A 7 -16.11 -17.53 -5.33
CA ILE A 7 -15.40 -16.48 -6.07
C ILE A 7 -14.34 -17.18 -6.93
N GLU A 8 -14.49 -17.05 -8.24
CA GLU A 8 -13.59 -17.69 -9.19
C GLU A 8 -12.29 -16.90 -9.30
N VAL A 9 -11.19 -17.59 -9.00
CA VAL A 9 -9.83 -17.09 -9.12
C VAL A 9 -9.11 -17.85 -10.21
N TYR A 10 -8.34 -17.16 -11.03
CA TYR A 10 -7.54 -17.77 -12.09
C TYR A 10 -6.22 -17.04 -12.29
N THR A 11 -5.27 -17.73 -12.90
CA THR A 11 -3.96 -17.18 -13.23
C THR A 11 -3.82 -17.01 -14.74
N GLN A 12 -3.29 -15.86 -15.13
CA GLN A 12 -2.99 -15.56 -16.53
C GLN A 12 -1.79 -14.63 -16.62
N ASN A 13 -0.79 -15.00 -17.43
CA ASN A 13 0.41 -14.18 -17.67
C ASN A 13 1.14 -13.75 -16.38
N GLY A 14 1.27 -14.66 -15.41
CA GLY A 14 1.90 -14.37 -14.13
C GLY A 14 1.11 -13.45 -13.18
N LEU A 15 -0.17 -13.23 -13.50
CA LEU A 15 -1.10 -12.45 -12.71
C LEU A 15 -2.17 -13.35 -12.08
N ARG A 16 -2.42 -13.17 -10.81
CA ARG A 16 -3.60 -13.70 -10.11
C ARG A 16 -4.76 -12.76 -10.31
N LYS A 17 -5.84 -13.27 -10.88
CA LYS A 17 -7.05 -12.54 -11.26
C LYS A 17 -8.27 -13.08 -10.53
N VAL A 18 -9.19 -12.21 -10.20
CA VAL A 18 -10.50 -12.55 -9.65
C VAL A 18 -11.56 -12.15 -10.67
N ARG A 19 -12.47 -13.08 -11.02
CA ARG A 19 -13.62 -12.74 -11.88
C ARG A 19 -14.49 -11.70 -11.16
N PRO A 20 -15.09 -10.75 -11.89
CA PRO A 20 -16.04 -9.82 -11.29
C PRO A 20 -17.12 -10.53 -10.47
N TYR A 21 -17.41 -10.02 -9.29
CA TYR A 21 -18.32 -10.64 -8.35
C TYR A 21 -19.14 -9.60 -7.57
N TYR A 22 -20.28 -10.01 -7.06
CA TYR A 22 -21.08 -9.18 -6.17
C TYR A 22 -20.56 -9.27 -4.74
N ASN A 23 -20.16 -8.14 -4.20
CA ASN A 23 -19.66 -8.00 -2.82
C ASN A 23 -20.70 -7.28 -1.96
N ARG A 24 -21.22 -7.97 -0.96
CA ARG A 24 -22.13 -7.42 0.03
C ARG A 24 -21.34 -7.01 1.27
N ARG A 25 -21.52 -5.77 1.69
CA ARG A 25 -20.88 -5.22 2.88
C ARG A 25 -21.90 -4.57 3.76
N SER A 26 -21.75 -4.76 5.06
CA SER A 26 -22.53 -4.10 6.10
C SER A 26 -21.58 -3.36 7.03
N ALA A 27 -21.89 -2.12 7.34
CA ALA A 27 -21.11 -1.31 8.28
C ALA A 27 -22.03 -0.40 9.08
N PHE A 28 -21.75 -0.24 10.37
CA PHE A 28 -22.41 0.78 11.16
C PHE A 28 -22.15 2.17 10.57
N VAL A 29 -23.16 3.01 10.62
CA VAL A 29 -23.05 4.39 10.19
C VAL A 29 -22.03 5.15 11.05
N LYS A 30 -21.31 6.07 10.43
CA LYS A 30 -20.29 6.87 11.13
C LYS A 30 -20.95 8.06 11.80
N GLY A 31 -20.46 8.48 12.96
CA GLY A 31 -21.02 9.63 13.69
C GLY A 31 -21.19 10.88 12.85
N ARG A 32 -20.26 11.17 11.91
CA ARG A 32 -20.36 12.31 10.99
C ARG A 32 -21.48 12.21 9.93
N TRP A 33 -22.16 11.07 9.83
CA TRP A 33 -23.31 10.85 8.93
C TRP A 33 -24.65 11.08 9.61
N LEU A 34 -24.69 11.10 10.93
CA LEU A 34 -25.90 11.27 11.70
C LEU A 34 -26.61 12.59 11.35
N GLY A 35 -27.92 12.54 11.27
CA GLY A 35 -28.76 13.69 10.93
C GLY A 35 -28.76 14.09 9.44
N LYS A 36 -28.00 13.38 8.57
CA LYS A 36 -27.95 13.63 7.13
C LYS A 36 -28.83 12.65 6.37
N LEU A 37 -29.28 13.06 5.18
CA LEU A 37 -29.95 12.14 4.26
C LEU A 37 -28.96 11.08 3.74
N LEU A 38 -29.42 9.83 3.60
CA LEU A 38 -28.60 8.74 3.08
C LEU A 38 -27.98 9.09 1.71
N ILE A 39 -28.78 9.65 0.81
CA ILE A 39 -28.31 10.01 -0.53
C ILE A 39 -27.18 11.04 -0.50
N ASP A 40 -27.25 12.02 0.39
CA ASP A 40 -26.24 13.07 0.49
C ASP A 40 -24.93 12.52 1.08
N VAL A 41 -25.02 11.57 2.00
CA VAL A 41 -23.86 10.83 2.51
C VAL A 41 -23.22 10.00 1.41
N LEU A 42 -24.01 9.26 0.61
CA LEU A 42 -23.48 8.44 -0.48
C LEU A 42 -22.74 9.31 -1.51
N VAL A 43 -23.29 10.45 -1.89
CA VAL A 43 -22.66 11.37 -2.85
C VAL A 43 -21.38 12.01 -2.29
N SER A 44 -21.40 12.44 -1.02
CA SER A 44 -20.28 13.17 -0.41
C SER A 44 -19.10 12.26 0.01
N GLU A 45 -19.42 11.06 0.49
CA GLU A 45 -18.38 10.13 1.02
C GLU A 45 -17.78 9.24 -0.06
N PHE A 46 -18.62 8.72 -0.97
CA PHE A 46 -18.13 7.76 -1.96
C PHE A 46 -17.60 8.42 -3.24
N LYS A 47 -18.03 9.63 -3.58
CA LYS A 47 -17.50 10.53 -4.65
C LYS A 47 -17.19 9.88 -6.02
N LEU A 48 -17.48 8.59 -6.21
CA LEU A 48 -17.08 7.82 -7.39
C LEU A 48 -18.13 7.82 -8.50
N ARG A 49 -19.37 8.17 -8.16
CA ARG A 49 -20.51 8.08 -9.07
C ARG A 49 -21.45 9.29 -8.90
N PRO A 50 -22.20 9.66 -9.95
CA PRO A 50 -23.16 10.75 -9.87
C PRO A 50 -24.35 10.40 -8.96
N ARG A 51 -25.05 11.41 -8.46
CA ARG A 51 -26.24 11.26 -7.59
C ARG A 51 -27.28 10.29 -8.17
N ALA A 52 -27.54 10.38 -9.48
CA ALA A 52 -28.48 9.52 -10.19
C ALA A 52 -28.15 8.02 -10.05
N TYR A 53 -26.88 7.67 -10.06
CA TYR A 53 -26.43 6.29 -9.83
C TYR A 53 -26.85 5.79 -8.45
N TYR A 54 -26.59 6.56 -7.39
CA TYR A 54 -26.93 6.12 -6.03
C TYR A 54 -28.44 6.02 -5.82
N LEU A 55 -29.23 6.91 -6.42
CA LEU A 55 -30.69 6.83 -6.41
C LEU A 55 -31.19 5.55 -7.07
N ASP A 56 -30.63 5.19 -8.22
CA ASP A 56 -30.95 3.92 -8.92
C ASP A 56 -30.58 2.70 -8.07
N GLN A 57 -29.39 2.71 -7.44
CA GLN A 57 -28.97 1.61 -6.57
C GLN A 57 -29.85 1.47 -5.31
N ILE A 58 -30.33 2.56 -4.75
CA ILE A 58 -31.29 2.53 -3.64
C ILE A 58 -32.61 1.90 -4.10
N ARG A 59 -33.15 2.32 -5.25
CA ARG A 59 -34.39 1.74 -5.84
C ARG A 59 -34.25 0.24 -6.13
N LYS A 60 -33.10 -0.19 -6.62
CA LYS A 60 -32.78 -1.60 -6.87
C LYS A 60 -32.53 -2.40 -5.58
N GLY A 61 -32.50 -1.74 -4.42
CA GLY A 61 -32.25 -2.39 -3.14
C GLY A 61 -30.80 -2.92 -2.98
N THR A 62 -29.85 -2.46 -3.81
CA THR A 62 -28.41 -2.79 -3.67
C THR A 62 -27.72 -1.94 -2.61
N TYR A 63 -28.30 -0.76 -2.30
CA TYR A 63 -27.94 0.07 -1.15
C TYR A 63 -29.13 0.10 -0.19
N ARG A 64 -28.93 -0.42 1.04
CA ARG A 64 -29.98 -0.55 2.04
C ARG A 64 -29.53 0.08 3.35
N LEU A 65 -30.45 0.69 4.07
CA LEU A 65 -30.25 1.08 5.45
C LEU A 65 -31.05 0.12 6.34
N ILE A 66 -30.39 -0.48 7.30
CA ILE A 66 -31.00 -1.40 8.26
C ILE A 66 -31.10 -0.66 9.58
N ARG A 67 -32.29 -0.58 10.15
CA ARG A 67 -32.60 0.01 11.44
C ARG A 67 -33.26 -1.01 12.31
N ASP A 68 -32.76 -1.20 13.53
CA ASP A 68 -33.27 -2.20 14.49
C ASP A 68 -33.39 -3.61 13.88
N GLY A 69 -32.42 -3.97 13.03
CA GLY A 69 -32.38 -5.25 12.34
C GLY A 69 -33.29 -5.38 11.11
N VAL A 70 -34.10 -4.34 10.80
CA VAL A 70 -35.05 -4.36 9.68
C VAL A 70 -34.58 -3.46 8.54
N PRO A 71 -34.49 -3.97 7.28
CA PRO A 71 -34.19 -3.14 6.13
C PRO A 71 -35.32 -2.10 5.88
N LEU A 72 -34.95 -0.84 5.73
CA LEU A 72 -35.92 0.21 5.39
C LEU A 72 -36.32 0.10 3.92
N VAL A 73 -37.58 0.41 3.63
CA VAL A 73 -38.18 0.36 2.27
C VAL A 73 -37.46 1.37 1.37
N PRO A 74 -37.11 1.02 0.12
CA PRO A 74 -36.36 1.89 -0.80
C PRO A 74 -36.97 3.28 -1.00
N ASP A 75 -38.30 3.37 -1.13
CA ASP A 75 -39.00 4.67 -1.33
C ASP A 75 -38.83 5.61 -0.14
N HIS A 76 -38.76 5.08 1.07
CA HIS A 76 -38.50 5.86 2.27
C HIS A 76 -37.05 6.28 2.40
N LEU A 77 -36.10 5.54 1.79
CA LEU A 77 -34.66 5.83 1.87
C LEU A 77 -34.25 7.16 1.23
N MET A 78 -35.08 7.67 0.29
CA MET A 78 -34.85 8.95 -0.37
C MET A 78 -34.93 10.14 0.59
N THR A 79 -35.78 10.05 1.61
CA THR A 79 -36.02 11.08 2.60
C THR A 79 -35.55 10.69 4.01
N THR A 80 -34.98 9.48 4.14
CA THR A 80 -34.55 8.96 5.45
C THR A 80 -33.30 9.65 5.95
N ILE A 81 -33.43 10.17 7.16
CA ILE A 81 -32.28 10.68 7.94
C ILE A 81 -31.62 9.52 8.67
N ILE A 82 -30.27 9.45 8.55
CA ILE A 82 -29.45 8.47 9.22
C ILE A 82 -29.47 8.69 10.73
N LYS A 83 -29.74 7.62 11.49
CA LYS A 83 -29.76 7.60 12.95
C LYS A 83 -28.60 6.76 13.51
N ASN A 84 -28.34 6.94 14.79
CA ASN A 84 -27.34 6.11 15.49
C ASN A 84 -27.76 4.62 15.45
N HIS A 85 -26.79 3.74 15.40
CA HIS A 85 -26.93 2.28 15.23
C HIS A 85 -27.53 1.81 13.89
N ASP A 86 -27.89 2.71 12.96
CA ASP A 86 -28.22 2.28 11.60
C ASP A 86 -27.03 1.53 10.99
N VAL A 87 -27.32 0.52 10.16
CA VAL A 87 -26.32 -0.23 9.40
C VAL A 87 -26.54 0.06 7.92
N LEU A 88 -25.53 0.60 7.27
CA LEU A 88 -25.52 0.73 5.81
C LEU A 88 -25.04 -0.59 5.20
N GLU A 89 -25.92 -1.22 4.43
CA GLU A 89 -25.61 -2.39 3.63
C GLU A 89 -25.51 -2.00 2.17
N THR A 90 -24.42 -2.43 1.51
CA THR A 90 -24.18 -2.15 0.09
C THR A 90 -23.80 -3.43 -0.63
N THR A 91 -24.44 -3.69 -1.76
CA THR A 91 -24.04 -4.75 -2.69
C THR A 91 -23.48 -4.10 -3.95
N THR A 92 -22.20 -4.33 -4.22
CA THR A 92 -21.49 -3.73 -5.35
C THR A 92 -20.89 -4.82 -6.24
N HIS A 93 -21.00 -4.65 -7.55
CA HIS A 93 -20.29 -5.47 -8.52
C HIS A 93 -18.83 -5.05 -8.54
N LYS A 94 -17.96 -5.90 -8.01
CA LYS A 94 -16.54 -5.61 -7.84
C LYS A 94 -15.72 -6.08 -9.02
N HIS A 95 -14.84 -5.21 -9.48
CA HIS A 95 -13.78 -5.48 -10.44
C HIS A 95 -12.44 -5.22 -9.75
N GLU A 96 -11.76 -6.29 -9.40
CA GLU A 96 -10.47 -6.15 -8.72
C GLU A 96 -9.32 -6.08 -9.72
N PRO A 97 -8.38 -5.15 -9.52
CA PRO A 97 -7.15 -5.19 -10.30
C PRO A 97 -6.38 -6.49 -10.02
N PRO A 98 -5.73 -7.07 -11.03
CA PRO A 98 -4.86 -8.21 -10.83
C PRO A 98 -3.69 -7.88 -9.91
N VAL A 99 -3.18 -8.94 -9.24
CA VAL A 99 -1.94 -8.90 -8.46
C VAL A 99 -0.89 -9.82 -9.08
N LYS A 100 0.38 -9.62 -8.74
CA LYS A 100 1.44 -10.54 -9.16
C LYS A 100 1.20 -11.89 -8.50
N GLN A 101 1.27 -12.97 -9.26
CA GLN A 101 1.23 -14.31 -8.72
C GLN A 101 2.53 -14.60 -7.96
N TRP A 102 2.43 -15.20 -6.77
CA TRP A 102 3.59 -15.49 -5.91
C TRP A 102 3.89 -16.98 -5.78
N CYS A 103 2.93 -17.83 -6.10
CA CYS A 103 3.05 -19.29 -6.10
C CYS A 103 2.06 -19.89 -7.10
N SER A 104 2.08 -21.21 -7.31
CA SER A 104 1.04 -21.90 -8.11
C SER A 104 -0.30 -21.91 -7.35
N GLN A 105 -1.40 -22.17 -8.06
CA GLN A 105 -2.72 -22.23 -7.44
C GLN A 105 -2.83 -23.40 -6.45
N GLU A 106 -2.18 -24.53 -6.73
CA GLU A 106 -2.14 -25.67 -5.83
C GLU A 106 -1.44 -25.30 -4.50
N VAL A 107 -0.30 -24.59 -4.56
CA VAL A 107 0.44 -24.13 -3.38
C VAL A 107 -0.33 -23.02 -2.63
N GLU A 108 -1.14 -22.21 -3.34
CA GLU A 108 -2.01 -21.22 -2.68
C GLU A 108 -3.16 -21.94 -1.93
N ALA A 109 -3.70 -23.01 -2.49
CA ALA A 109 -4.85 -23.73 -1.93
C ALA A 109 -4.49 -24.61 -0.74
N GLU A 110 -3.26 -25.05 -0.61
CA GLU A 110 -2.80 -25.99 0.43
C GLU A 110 -1.88 -25.32 1.44
N ASP A 111 -2.12 -25.57 2.72
CA ASP A 111 -1.19 -25.21 3.79
C ASP A 111 -0.09 -26.26 3.87
N LEU A 112 1.12 -25.86 3.53
CA LEU A 112 2.33 -26.69 3.61
C LEU A 112 3.13 -26.34 4.87
N PRO A 113 3.97 -27.24 5.39
CA PRO A 113 4.87 -26.91 6.50
C PRO A 113 5.68 -25.64 6.19
N GLY A 114 5.57 -24.64 7.06
CA GLY A 114 6.25 -23.34 6.88
C GLY A 114 5.60 -22.40 5.85
N ARG A 115 4.39 -22.73 5.34
CA ARG A 115 3.64 -21.88 4.40
C ARG A 115 2.16 -21.86 4.72
N ILE A 116 1.55 -20.71 4.46
CA ILE A 116 0.10 -20.50 4.53
C ILE A 116 -0.35 -19.65 3.35
N ALA A 117 -1.38 -20.06 2.63
CA ALA A 117 -1.83 -19.39 1.39
C ALA A 117 -0.66 -19.13 0.42
N GLY A 118 0.33 -20.04 0.36
CA GLY A 118 1.56 -19.88 -0.43
C GLY A 118 2.57 -18.84 0.10
N PHE A 119 2.30 -18.16 1.22
CA PHE A 119 3.24 -17.23 1.87
C PHE A 119 4.20 -18.00 2.78
N ASN A 120 5.50 -17.71 2.70
CA ASN A 120 6.48 -18.27 3.64
C ASN A 120 6.28 -17.72 5.04
N ILE A 121 6.16 -18.58 6.04
CA ILE A 121 6.06 -18.24 7.45
C ILE A 121 7.50 -18.10 8.01
N ILE A 122 7.81 -16.93 8.55
CA ILE A 122 9.07 -16.65 9.24
C ILE A 122 8.95 -17.00 10.73
N PHE A 123 7.78 -16.71 11.30
CA PHE A 123 7.48 -17.02 12.71
C PHE A 123 5.99 -17.06 12.93
N GLU A 124 5.54 -17.95 13.81
CA GLU A 124 4.14 -18.04 14.21
C GLU A 124 4.03 -18.48 15.67
N ASN A 125 3.09 -17.86 16.39
CA ASN A 125 2.61 -18.30 17.70
C ASN A 125 1.13 -17.95 17.87
N GLU A 126 0.59 -18.06 19.08
CA GLU A 126 -0.82 -17.75 19.40
C GLU A 126 -1.17 -16.26 19.19
N SER A 127 -0.20 -15.37 19.26
CA SER A 127 -0.38 -13.90 19.24
C SER A 127 -0.10 -13.26 17.91
N ILE A 128 0.89 -13.77 17.16
CA ILE A 128 1.38 -13.16 15.92
C ILE A 128 1.67 -14.20 14.85
N LEU A 129 1.55 -13.76 13.60
CA LEU A 129 2.02 -14.41 12.38
C LEU A 129 2.97 -13.47 11.67
N VAL A 130 4.18 -13.91 11.37
CA VAL A 130 5.18 -13.17 10.60
C VAL A 130 5.44 -13.90 9.29
N ILE A 131 5.21 -13.22 8.18
CA ILE A 131 5.41 -13.79 6.85
C ILE A 131 6.43 -12.99 6.05
N ASP A 132 7.04 -13.65 5.06
CA ASP A 132 7.74 -12.98 3.97
C ASP A 132 6.72 -12.60 2.89
N LYS A 133 6.32 -11.33 2.89
CA LYS A 133 5.34 -10.82 1.95
C LYS A 133 5.94 -10.76 0.54
N PRO A 134 5.34 -11.39 -0.47
CA PRO A 134 5.76 -11.20 -1.86
C PRO A 134 5.43 -9.77 -2.35
N SER A 135 6.17 -9.32 -3.35
CA SER A 135 5.83 -8.07 -4.05
C SER A 135 4.54 -8.21 -4.86
N GLY A 136 3.86 -7.11 -5.13
CA GLY A 136 2.72 -7.04 -6.04
C GLY A 136 1.35 -7.28 -5.43
N ILE A 137 1.26 -7.63 -4.13
CA ILE A 137 -0.02 -7.85 -3.42
C ILE A 137 -0.19 -6.88 -2.25
N PRO A 138 -1.36 -6.22 -2.08
CA PRO A 138 -1.66 -5.36 -0.93
C PRO A 138 -1.86 -6.17 0.36
N VAL A 139 -1.58 -5.54 1.50
CA VAL A 139 -1.71 -6.19 2.82
C VAL A 139 -3.16 -6.46 3.19
N HIS A 140 -4.06 -5.48 3.02
CA HIS A 140 -5.46 -5.55 3.42
C HIS A 140 -6.38 -4.86 2.42
N PRO A 141 -7.70 -5.09 2.48
CA PRO A 141 -8.66 -4.46 1.59
C PRO A 141 -8.51 -2.93 1.54
N THR A 142 -8.24 -2.42 0.35
CA THR A 142 -8.06 -0.98 0.10
C THR A 142 -8.42 -0.64 -1.35
N GLY A 143 -9.11 0.48 -1.56
CA GLY A 143 -9.54 0.91 -2.88
C GLY A 143 -10.35 -0.17 -3.61
N GLN A 144 -9.85 -0.62 -4.75
CA GLN A 144 -10.49 -1.66 -5.54
C GLN A 144 -10.15 -3.10 -5.09
N PHE A 145 -9.06 -3.29 -4.32
CA PHE A 145 -8.62 -4.60 -3.85
C PHE A 145 -9.47 -5.08 -2.65
N TYR A 146 -9.85 -6.35 -2.67
CA TYR A 146 -10.49 -7.04 -1.57
C TYR A 146 -9.99 -8.49 -1.47
N GLN A 147 -10.42 -9.39 -2.35
CA GLN A 147 -9.99 -10.79 -2.38
C GLN A 147 -8.50 -10.95 -2.71
N ASN A 148 -7.96 -10.04 -3.51
CA ASN A 148 -6.54 -9.95 -3.84
C ASN A 148 -5.75 -9.19 -2.74
N THR A 149 -5.91 -9.59 -1.46
CA THR A 149 -5.15 -9.02 -0.33
C THR A 149 -4.70 -10.11 0.63
N ILE A 150 -3.58 -9.89 1.31
CA ILE A 150 -3.01 -10.89 2.23
C ILE A 150 -4.01 -11.27 3.33
N THR A 151 -4.67 -10.29 3.97
CA THR A 151 -5.60 -10.59 5.08
C THR A 151 -6.80 -11.42 4.63
N GLU A 152 -7.35 -11.18 3.45
CA GLU A 152 -8.47 -11.98 2.94
C GLU A 152 -8.03 -13.39 2.53
N LEU A 153 -6.83 -13.52 1.97
CA LEU A 153 -6.26 -14.85 1.67
C LEU A 153 -6.00 -15.66 2.94
N LEU A 154 -5.38 -15.08 3.95
CA LEU A 154 -5.19 -15.74 5.25
C LEU A 154 -6.50 -16.14 5.90
N LYS A 155 -7.53 -15.32 5.76
CA LYS A 155 -8.87 -15.63 6.26
C LYS A 155 -9.50 -16.84 5.57
N LEU A 156 -9.27 -17.06 4.29
CA LEU A 156 -9.69 -18.28 3.58
C LEU A 156 -9.03 -19.54 4.14
N HIS A 157 -7.85 -19.40 4.75
CA HIS A 157 -7.09 -20.46 5.42
C HIS A 157 -7.31 -20.46 6.95
N GLY A 158 -8.40 -19.85 7.43
CA GLY A 158 -8.80 -19.89 8.83
C GLY A 158 -8.03 -18.95 9.78
N VAL A 159 -7.20 -18.04 9.25
CA VAL A 159 -6.41 -17.10 10.06
C VAL A 159 -6.96 -15.69 9.95
N ASP A 160 -7.62 -15.20 10.99
CA ASP A 160 -8.03 -13.79 11.11
C ASP A 160 -6.82 -12.94 11.52
N ALA A 161 -6.12 -12.40 10.52
CA ALA A 161 -4.90 -11.65 10.72
C ALA A 161 -5.14 -10.13 10.68
N LEU A 162 -4.70 -9.43 11.73
CA LEU A 162 -4.82 -7.98 11.87
C LEU A 162 -3.50 -7.30 11.50
N PRO A 163 -3.45 -6.48 10.45
CA PRO A 163 -2.23 -5.78 10.07
C PRO A 163 -1.88 -4.70 11.10
N CYS A 164 -0.68 -4.78 11.67
CA CYS A 164 -0.19 -3.81 12.65
C CYS A 164 0.36 -2.55 11.97
N TYR A 165 0.80 -2.68 10.75
CA TYR A 165 1.28 -1.62 9.83
C TYR A 165 1.10 -2.09 8.39
N ARG A 166 1.54 -1.27 7.43
CA ARG A 166 1.43 -1.61 6.01
C ARG A 166 2.81 -1.57 5.35
N LEU A 167 3.04 -2.52 4.46
CA LEU A 167 3.99 -2.38 3.38
C LEU A 167 3.24 -1.94 2.12
N ASP A 168 3.91 -1.20 1.26
CA ASP A 168 3.35 -0.88 -0.06
C ASP A 168 3.08 -2.16 -0.86
N LYS A 169 2.11 -2.12 -1.77
CA LYS A 169 1.74 -3.27 -2.59
C LYS A 169 2.96 -3.93 -3.25
N ILE A 170 3.87 -3.13 -3.80
CA ILE A 170 5.03 -3.55 -4.57
C ILE A 170 6.29 -3.80 -3.72
N THR A 171 6.29 -3.46 -2.44
CA THR A 171 7.37 -3.76 -1.48
C THR A 171 7.22 -5.19 -0.97
N SER A 172 8.31 -5.94 -0.92
CA SER A 172 8.38 -7.30 -0.36
C SER A 172 8.98 -7.32 1.05
N GLY A 173 8.96 -8.49 1.69
CA GLY A 173 9.67 -8.77 2.94
C GLY A 173 8.80 -8.85 4.18
N LEU A 174 9.41 -8.70 5.34
CA LEU A 174 8.80 -8.93 6.64
C LEU A 174 7.49 -8.19 6.84
N LEU A 175 6.44 -8.94 7.11
CA LEU A 175 5.14 -8.42 7.52
C LEU A 175 4.69 -9.12 8.80
N ILE A 176 4.53 -8.34 9.87
CA ILE A 176 4.00 -8.82 11.15
C ILE A 176 2.50 -8.56 11.18
N LEU A 177 1.74 -9.61 11.44
CA LEU A 177 0.29 -9.62 11.58
C LEU A 177 -0.05 -10.12 12.98
N ALA A 178 -0.99 -9.47 13.64
CA ALA A 178 -1.49 -9.92 14.93
C ALA A 178 -2.68 -10.87 14.74
N LYS A 179 -2.80 -11.89 15.58
CA LYS A 179 -3.94 -12.83 15.60
C LYS A 179 -5.08 -12.37 16.51
N ASN A 180 -4.86 -11.31 17.31
CA ASN A 180 -5.87 -10.72 18.17
C ASN A 180 -5.64 -9.21 18.36
N SER A 181 -6.65 -8.50 18.85
CA SER A 181 -6.64 -7.05 19.03
C SER A 181 -5.63 -6.56 20.07
N GLN A 182 -5.38 -7.35 21.12
CA GLN A 182 -4.40 -7.00 22.15
C GLN A 182 -3.00 -6.94 21.56
N SER A 183 -2.57 -8.02 20.89
CA SER A 183 -1.26 -8.09 20.22
C SER A 183 -1.11 -7.02 19.15
N ALA A 184 -2.19 -6.71 18.39
CA ALA A 184 -2.18 -5.61 17.44
C ALA A 184 -1.91 -4.27 18.12
N GLY A 185 -2.55 -4.00 19.27
CA GLY A 185 -2.35 -2.80 20.07
C GLY A 185 -0.92 -2.66 20.59
N GLU A 186 -0.33 -3.75 21.11
CA GLU A 186 1.05 -3.79 21.60
C GLU A 186 2.06 -3.48 20.50
N ILE A 187 1.97 -4.15 19.35
CA ILE A 187 2.86 -3.93 18.21
C ILE A 187 2.70 -2.49 17.69
N GLN A 188 1.48 -1.98 17.56
CA GLN A 188 1.25 -0.61 17.13
C GLN A 188 1.79 0.41 18.13
N LYS A 189 1.77 0.12 19.43
CA LYS A 189 2.39 0.95 20.47
C LYS A 189 3.90 0.99 20.28
N SER A 190 4.57 -0.17 20.13
CA SER A 190 6.01 -0.27 19.89
C SER A 190 6.45 0.47 18.61
N ILE A 191 5.61 0.45 17.55
CA ILE A 191 5.87 1.23 16.34
C ILE A 191 5.74 2.74 16.59
N ARG A 192 4.74 3.18 17.34
CA ARG A 192 4.51 4.61 17.64
C ARG A 192 5.57 5.19 18.55
N SER A 193 6.02 4.42 19.56
CA SER A 193 7.12 4.83 20.48
C SER A 193 8.50 4.76 19.82
N ARG A 194 8.60 4.23 18.59
CA ARG A 194 9.85 3.99 17.85
C ARG A 194 10.77 2.94 18.49
N ASP A 195 10.20 2.06 19.31
CA ASP A 195 10.91 0.93 19.91
C ASP A 195 11.16 -0.20 18.92
N MET A 196 10.49 -0.16 17.76
CA MET A 196 10.68 -1.11 16.67
C MET A 196 11.68 -0.59 15.65
N ILE A 197 12.85 -1.19 15.61
CA ILE A 197 13.87 -0.97 14.58
C ILE A 197 13.44 -1.74 13.33
N LYS A 198 13.38 -1.04 12.20
CA LYS A 198 13.07 -1.64 10.88
C LYS A 198 14.21 -1.35 9.93
N ILE A 199 14.73 -2.37 9.30
CA ILE A 199 15.77 -2.25 8.27
C ILE A 199 15.23 -2.83 6.97
N TYR A 200 15.35 -2.04 5.92
CA TYR A 200 15.01 -2.41 4.56
C TYR A 200 16.28 -2.50 3.73
N LEU A 201 16.23 -3.27 2.65
CA LEU A 201 17.22 -3.24 1.59
C LEU A 201 16.62 -2.55 0.37
N ALA A 202 17.41 -1.74 -0.29
CA ALA A 202 17.05 -1.12 -1.57
C ALA A 202 18.23 -1.25 -2.55
N ARG A 203 17.95 -1.51 -3.84
CA ARG A 203 18.96 -1.41 -4.90
C ARG A 203 18.73 -0.12 -5.67
N VAL A 204 19.71 0.75 -5.66
CA VAL A 204 19.61 2.13 -6.14
C VAL A 204 20.57 2.42 -7.29
N LYS A 205 20.28 3.43 -8.10
CA LYS A 205 21.16 3.89 -9.17
C LYS A 205 22.37 4.65 -8.65
N GLY A 206 23.49 4.42 -9.30
CA GLY A 206 24.76 5.11 -9.06
C GLY A 206 25.52 4.57 -7.84
N ARG A 207 26.71 5.11 -7.66
CA ARG A 207 27.56 4.86 -6.51
C ARG A 207 27.08 5.67 -5.33
N PHE A 208 26.43 5.03 -4.36
CA PHE A 208 25.91 5.68 -3.15
C PHE A 208 27.06 6.22 -2.29
N PRO A 209 26.90 7.36 -1.57
CA PRO A 209 27.94 7.89 -0.69
C PRO A 209 28.50 6.82 0.27
N HIS A 210 29.81 6.86 0.50
CA HIS A 210 30.57 5.92 1.36
C HIS A 210 30.60 4.47 0.88
N SER A 211 30.19 4.15 -0.35
CA SER A 211 30.19 2.79 -0.89
C SER A 211 31.58 2.25 -1.27
N GLU A 212 32.65 3.02 -1.12
CA GLU A 212 34.04 2.59 -1.26
C GLU A 212 34.53 1.66 -0.13
N LEU A 213 33.78 1.58 0.96
CA LEU A 213 34.09 0.77 2.13
C LEU A 213 33.22 -0.49 2.12
N ILE A 214 33.46 -1.34 1.13
CA ILE A 214 32.70 -2.58 0.95
C ILE A 214 33.01 -3.55 2.08
N LEU A 215 31.98 -4.06 2.72
CA LEU A 215 32.04 -5.17 3.64
C LEU A 215 31.46 -6.40 2.95
N ASP A 216 32.31 -7.42 2.74
CA ASP A 216 31.99 -8.59 1.92
C ASP A 216 31.09 -9.64 2.58
N ASN A 217 30.48 -9.37 3.75
CA ASN A 217 29.69 -10.37 4.44
C ASN A 217 28.38 -9.83 5.07
N GLU A 218 27.39 -10.71 5.21
CA GLU A 218 26.08 -10.43 5.81
C GLU A 218 26.13 -9.90 7.25
N SER A 219 27.15 -10.29 8.03
CA SER A 219 27.30 -9.85 9.43
C SER A 219 27.55 -8.36 9.54
N ALA A 220 28.13 -7.74 8.53
CA ALA A 220 28.34 -6.30 8.47
C ALA A 220 27.04 -5.49 8.44
N ALA A 221 25.98 -6.02 7.85
CA ALA A 221 24.69 -5.35 7.84
C ALA A 221 24.01 -5.30 9.23
N GLU A 222 24.46 -6.08 10.20
CA GLU A 222 23.91 -6.04 11.58
C GLU A 222 24.46 -4.87 12.41
N THR A 223 25.71 -4.45 12.15
CA THR A 223 26.39 -3.36 12.87
C THR A 223 26.47 -2.06 12.09
N THR A 224 25.95 -2.03 10.85
CA THR A 224 26.11 -0.95 9.89
C THR A 224 25.70 0.44 10.38
N PHE A 225 24.65 0.55 11.21
CA PHE A 225 24.17 1.86 11.69
C PHE A 225 24.86 2.36 12.95
N GLU A 226 25.77 1.60 13.52
CA GLU A 226 26.61 2.03 14.66
C GLU A 226 27.81 2.85 14.18
N ASP A 227 28.37 2.51 13.00
CA ASP A 227 29.40 3.32 12.35
C ASP A 227 28.76 4.53 11.66
N THR A 228 28.61 5.60 12.41
CA THR A 228 27.97 6.84 11.94
C THR A 228 28.73 7.53 10.82
N SER A 229 30.03 7.22 10.62
CA SER A 229 30.86 7.82 9.57
C SER A 229 30.41 7.43 8.15
N LYS A 230 29.72 6.29 8.03
CA LYS A 230 29.23 5.73 6.77
C LYS A 230 27.72 5.92 6.58
N VAL A 231 27.05 6.57 7.53
CA VAL A 231 25.59 6.75 7.49
C VAL A 231 25.24 8.09 6.85
N THR A 232 24.51 8.02 5.75
CA THR A 232 23.83 9.17 5.16
C THR A 232 22.47 9.35 5.82
N VAL A 233 22.16 10.56 6.30
CA VAL A 233 20.87 10.88 6.93
C VAL A 233 20.09 11.83 6.06
N GLU A 234 18.86 11.44 5.68
CA GLU A 234 17.93 12.29 4.95
C GLU A 234 16.75 12.66 5.87
N MET A 235 16.53 13.97 6.05
CA MET A 235 15.52 14.51 6.96
C MET A 235 14.51 15.43 6.29
N THR A 236 14.55 15.52 4.97
CA THR A 236 13.62 16.39 4.23
C THR A 236 12.18 15.94 4.42
N PRO A 237 11.26 16.81 4.82
CA PRO A 237 9.87 16.48 5.00
C PRO A 237 9.22 15.91 3.75
N ILE A 238 8.19 15.10 3.94
CA ILE A 238 7.44 14.51 2.83
C ILE A 238 6.06 15.11 2.75
N TYR A 239 5.75 15.68 1.61
CA TYR A 239 4.44 16.21 1.28
C TYR A 239 3.48 15.06 0.94
N SER A 240 2.39 14.94 1.71
CA SER A 240 1.36 13.94 1.46
C SER A 240 0.31 14.47 0.50
N ILE A 241 0.44 14.12 -0.78
CA ILE A 241 -0.48 14.54 -1.82
C ILE A 241 -1.49 13.44 -2.11
N ASP A 242 -2.76 13.79 -2.09
CA ASP A 242 -3.85 12.99 -2.62
C ASP A 242 -4.36 13.64 -3.93
N PRO A 243 -4.13 13.03 -5.10
CA PRO A 243 -4.58 13.57 -6.38
C PRO A 243 -6.11 13.76 -6.48
N LYS A 244 -6.86 13.13 -5.56
CA LYS A 244 -8.33 13.26 -5.48
C LYS A 244 -8.79 14.44 -4.64
N ARG A 245 -7.88 15.10 -3.94
CA ARG A 245 -8.18 16.26 -3.12
C ARG A 245 -7.83 17.54 -3.85
N GLN A 246 -8.50 18.62 -3.47
CA GLN A 246 -8.07 19.94 -3.90
C GLN A 246 -6.69 20.26 -3.32
N PHE A 247 -5.93 21.06 -4.05
CA PHE A 247 -4.64 21.55 -3.58
C PHE A 247 -4.84 22.31 -2.24
N PRO A 248 -4.11 21.93 -1.19
CA PRO A 248 -4.23 22.62 0.09
C PRO A 248 -3.69 24.04 -0.05
N VAL A 249 -4.56 25.02 0.23
CA VAL A 249 -4.21 26.44 0.23
C VAL A 249 -3.85 26.81 1.68
N GLY A 250 -2.62 27.27 1.93
CA GLY A 250 -2.24 27.95 3.16
C GLY A 250 -1.75 27.09 4.32
N LEU A 251 -1.81 25.76 4.24
CA LEU A 251 -1.20 24.86 5.23
C LEU A 251 -0.53 23.70 4.54
N SER A 252 0.75 23.47 4.82
CA SER A 252 1.47 22.32 4.32
C SER A 252 0.91 21.02 4.88
N ALA A 253 0.62 20.06 3.99
CA ALA A 253 0.37 18.68 4.38
C ALA A 253 1.67 17.89 4.54
N SER A 254 2.83 18.54 4.55
CA SER A 254 4.12 17.91 4.73
C SER A 254 4.27 17.41 6.17
N LYS A 255 5.02 16.33 6.32
CA LYS A 255 5.30 15.70 7.61
C LYS A 255 6.77 15.42 7.71
N ASP A 256 7.35 15.71 8.87
CA ASP A 256 8.73 15.37 9.14
C ASP A 256 8.98 13.89 8.86
N ALA A 257 10.07 13.63 8.17
CA ALA A 257 10.50 12.31 7.78
C ALA A 257 12.01 12.18 7.99
N ILE A 258 12.45 11.06 8.54
CA ILE A 258 13.86 10.79 8.79
C ILE A 258 14.16 9.37 8.36
N THR A 259 15.17 9.22 7.49
CA THR A 259 15.69 7.91 7.07
C THR A 259 17.21 7.94 7.13
N LYS A 260 17.79 6.89 7.70
CA LYS A 260 19.22 6.64 7.69
C LYS A 260 19.54 5.59 6.63
N PHE A 261 20.60 5.81 5.87
CA PHE A 261 21.06 4.94 4.80
C PHE A 261 22.49 4.52 5.04
N TYR A 262 22.79 3.26 4.73
CA TYR A 262 24.12 2.70 4.81
C TYR A 262 24.38 1.87 3.54
N PRO A 263 25.43 2.16 2.74
CA PRO A 263 25.77 1.37 1.57
C PRO A 263 26.28 -0.01 1.99
N ILE A 264 25.77 -1.06 1.34
CA ILE A 264 26.22 -2.44 1.58
C ILE A 264 27.19 -2.89 0.50
N ARG A 265 26.81 -2.68 -0.77
CA ARG A 265 27.64 -3.12 -1.90
C ARG A 265 27.36 -2.28 -3.14
N TYR A 266 28.42 -1.91 -3.83
CA TYR A 266 28.36 -1.26 -5.14
C TYR A 266 28.69 -2.27 -6.26
N PHE A 267 27.83 -2.36 -7.25
CA PHE A 267 28.00 -3.18 -8.45
C PHE A 267 28.48 -2.28 -9.60
N SER A 268 29.78 -2.26 -9.84
CA SER A 268 30.40 -1.36 -10.83
C SER A 268 29.93 -1.60 -12.27
N HIS A 269 29.63 -2.85 -12.64
CA HIS A 269 29.15 -3.22 -13.97
C HIS A 269 27.75 -2.68 -14.29
N ALA A 270 26.91 -2.48 -13.29
CA ALA A 270 25.54 -1.99 -13.42
C ALA A 270 25.40 -0.51 -13.02
N ASP A 271 26.44 0.06 -12.39
CA ASP A 271 26.39 1.35 -11.70
C ASP A 271 25.20 1.44 -10.72
N GLU A 272 25.16 0.48 -9.81
CA GLU A 272 24.08 0.32 -8.84
C GLU A 272 24.62 -0.04 -7.46
N THR A 273 23.95 0.42 -6.39
CA THR A 273 24.34 0.12 -5.02
C THR A 273 23.20 -0.56 -4.27
N VAL A 274 23.50 -1.61 -3.50
CA VAL A 274 22.57 -2.11 -2.45
C VAL A 274 22.81 -1.32 -1.19
N VAL A 275 21.72 -0.75 -0.65
CA VAL A 275 21.72 0.15 0.51
C VAL A 275 20.77 -0.39 1.57
N ALA A 276 21.25 -0.47 2.83
CA ALA A 276 20.39 -0.66 3.99
C ALA A 276 19.72 0.67 4.35
N CYS A 277 18.41 0.63 4.57
CA CYS A 277 17.59 1.79 4.86
C CYS A 277 16.92 1.60 6.23
N LYS A 278 17.16 2.51 7.16
CA LYS A 278 16.55 2.54 8.50
C LYS A 278 15.62 3.75 8.62
N PRO A 279 14.31 3.60 8.31
CA PRO A 279 13.35 4.68 8.51
C PRO A 279 13.06 4.87 10.00
N ILE A 280 13.28 6.08 10.52
CA ILE A 280 12.93 6.47 11.89
C ILE A 280 11.46 6.89 11.97
N THR A 281 10.93 7.43 10.88
CA THR A 281 9.51 7.74 10.68
C THR A 281 8.93 6.83 9.60
N GLY A 282 7.60 6.76 9.48
CA GLY A 282 6.90 5.87 8.54
C GLY A 282 5.91 6.63 7.65
N ARG A 283 6.38 7.48 6.73
CA ARG A 283 5.52 8.17 5.76
C ARG A 283 5.33 7.35 4.50
N THR A 284 4.25 7.60 3.80
CA THR A 284 3.97 6.93 2.53
C THR A 284 5.12 7.14 1.55
N HIS A 285 5.65 6.06 0.99
CA HIS A 285 6.77 6.03 0.05
C HIS A 285 8.07 6.69 0.57
N GLN A 286 8.25 6.83 1.90
CA GLN A 286 9.34 7.60 2.49
C GLN A 286 10.72 7.24 1.96
N ILE A 287 11.10 5.95 2.02
CA ILE A 287 12.42 5.48 1.56
C ILE A 287 12.61 5.81 0.07
N ARG A 288 11.59 5.58 -0.74
CA ARG A 288 11.61 5.80 -2.19
C ARG A 288 11.83 7.28 -2.54
N ILE A 289 11.11 8.17 -1.84
CA ILE A 289 11.20 9.63 -2.04
C ILE A 289 12.55 10.15 -1.57
N HIS A 290 13.04 9.72 -0.40
CA HIS A 290 14.33 10.14 0.13
C HIS A 290 15.48 9.71 -0.77
N LEU A 291 15.48 8.46 -1.25
CA LEU A 291 16.49 7.97 -2.20
C LEU A 291 16.46 8.74 -3.53
N ALA A 292 15.27 9.07 -4.04
CA ALA A 292 15.14 9.87 -5.25
C ALA A 292 15.68 11.31 -5.07
N ARG A 293 15.44 11.93 -3.90
CA ARG A 293 15.98 13.27 -3.56
C ARG A 293 17.49 13.29 -3.42
N LEU A 294 18.07 12.22 -2.87
CA LEU A 294 19.52 12.06 -2.81
C LEU A 294 20.18 11.81 -4.17
N GLY A 295 19.39 11.71 -5.26
CA GLY A 295 19.90 11.40 -6.58
C GLY A 295 20.15 9.91 -6.84
N HIS A 296 19.80 9.04 -5.90
CA HIS A 296 19.97 7.59 -5.96
C HIS A 296 18.62 6.86 -5.92
N PRO A 297 17.73 7.02 -6.93
CA PRO A 297 16.43 6.37 -6.91
C PRO A 297 16.57 4.85 -6.99
N ILE A 298 15.57 4.13 -6.46
CA ILE A 298 15.49 2.67 -6.62
C ILE A 298 15.40 2.34 -8.11
N VAL A 299 16.24 1.40 -8.56
CA VAL A 299 16.48 1.10 -9.98
C VAL A 299 15.21 0.88 -10.79
N ASN A 300 14.28 0.09 -10.27
CA ASN A 300 13.05 -0.30 -10.94
C ASN A 300 11.80 0.45 -10.44
N ASP A 301 11.97 1.60 -9.79
CA ASP A 301 10.84 2.40 -9.32
C ASP A 301 10.19 3.20 -10.46
N SER A 302 9.08 2.69 -10.98
CA SER A 302 8.33 3.32 -12.07
C SER A 302 7.69 4.68 -11.72
N VAL A 303 7.81 5.13 -10.46
CA VAL A 303 7.29 6.42 -9.98
C VAL A 303 8.41 7.42 -9.69
N TYR A 304 9.46 6.98 -9.00
CA TYR A 304 10.49 7.90 -8.47
C TYR A 304 11.87 7.74 -9.13
N CYS A 305 12.09 6.79 -10.02
CA CYS A 305 13.32 6.70 -10.80
C CYS A 305 13.21 7.56 -12.08
N SER A 306 14.00 8.62 -12.17
CA SER A 306 13.95 9.57 -13.29
C SER A 306 14.17 8.94 -14.68
N HIS A 307 14.91 7.83 -14.74
CA HIS A 307 15.24 7.16 -16.01
C HIS A 307 14.08 6.32 -16.58
N ILE A 308 13.13 5.90 -15.75
CA ILE A 308 12.04 4.98 -16.15
C ILE A 308 10.66 5.45 -15.72
N THR A 309 10.57 6.60 -15.04
CA THR A 309 9.29 7.07 -14.48
C THR A 309 8.23 7.26 -15.54
N LYS A 310 7.03 6.77 -15.24
CA LYS A 310 5.80 7.05 -15.99
C LYS A 310 5.09 8.30 -15.48
N TYR A 311 5.66 8.96 -14.47
CA TYR A 311 5.05 10.08 -13.73
C TYR A 311 6.07 11.22 -13.51
N PRO A 312 6.65 11.82 -14.58
CA PRO A 312 7.69 12.84 -14.46
C PRO A 312 7.21 14.10 -13.72
N GLU A 313 5.98 14.55 -13.92
CA GLU A 313 5.43 15.71 -13.21
C GLU A 313 5.24 15.43 -11.72
N ARG A 314 4.79 14.22 -11.39
CA ARG A 314 4.70 13.75 -9.99
C ARG A 314 6.07 13.69 -9.33
N LEU A 315 7.05 13.09 -10.00
CA LEU A 315 8.42 13.00 -9.50
C LEU A 315 8.97 14.40 -9.23
N LYS A 316 8.89 15.29 -10.22
CA LYS A 316 9.33 16.66 -10.12
C LYS A 316 8.67 17.41 -8.97
N PHE A 317 7.34 17.32 -8.85
CA PHE A 317 6.60 17.98 -7.79
C PHE A 317 7.02 17.49 -6.40
N ILE A 318 7.11 16.17 -6.19
CA ILE A 318 7.43 15.59 -4.88
C ILE A 318 8.89 15.80 -4.48
N THR A 319 9.83 15.80 -5.44
CA THR A 319 11.25 15.98 -5.13
C THR A 319 11.62 17.44 -4.94
N GLN A 320 11.00 18.37 -5.66
CA GLN A 320 11.32 19.81 -5.61
C GLN A 320 10.57 20.56 -4.51
N PHE A 321 9.38 20.08 -4.09
CA PHE A 321 8.52 20.80 -3.16
C PHE A 321 8.25 19.97 -1.90
N PRO A 322 9.19 19.92 -0.95
CA PRO A 322 9.01 19.18 0.30
C PRO A 322 7.99 19.82 1.23
N ARG A 323 7.92 21.16 1.28
CA ARG A 323 6.96 21.93 2.08
C ARG A 323 6.37 23.08 1.26
N TRP A 324 5.14 23.44 1.58
CA TRP A 324 4.52 24.63 1.02
C TRP A 324 5.18 25.92 1.53
N GLU A 325 5.47 25.96 2.82
CA GLU A 325 6.04 27.12 3.50
C GLU A 325 7.45 27.46 3.01
N ASP A 326 8.17 26.50 2.47
CA ASP A 326 9.51 26.70 1.91
C ASP A 326 9.46 27.35 0.50
N GLN A 327 8.26 27.59 -0.05
CA GLN A 327 8.02 28.09 -1.41
C GLN A 327 7.68 29.58 -1.42
N GLN A 328 8.31 30.37 -0.54
CA GLN A 328 8.04 31.83 -0.43
C GLN A 328 8.27 32.61 -1.72
N ASP A 329 9.11 32.08 -2.61
CA ASP A 329 9.45 32.71 -3.90
C ASP A 329 8.55 32.26 -5.06
N LEU A 330 7.65 31.30 -4.84
CA LEU A 330 6.74 30.81 -5.88
C LEU A 330 5.35 31.39 -5.70
N ASP A 331 4.79 31.89 -6.79
CA ASP A 331 3.39 32.31 -6.85
C ASP A 331 2.47 31.10 -6.58
N ALA A 332 1.46 31.33 -5.75
CA ALA A 332 0.44 30.33 -5.43
C ALA A 332 -0.23 29.74 -6.67
N GLU A 333 -0.37 30.54 -7.74
CA GLU A 333 -0.92 30.08 -9.02
C GLU A 333 0.05 29.15 -9.76
N GLU A 334 1.35 29.41 -9.74
CA GLU A 334 2.35 28.52 -10.33
C GLU A 334 2.33 27.13 -9.67
N LEU A 335 2.24 27.07 -8.36
CA LEU A 335 2.13 25.80 -7.64
C LEU A 335 0.83 25.05 -7.93
N LYS A 336 -0.29 25.74 -8.07
CA LYS A 336 -1.55 25.13 -8.51
C LYS A 336 -1.43 24.55 -9.92
N VAL A 337 -0.81 25.27 -10.84
CA VAL A 337 -0.56 24.79 -12.21
C VAL A 337 0.31 23.52 -12.19
N ARG A 338 1.38 23.50 -11.41
CA ARG A 338 2.25 22.32 -11.28
C ARG A 338 1.53 21.14 -10.64
N PHE A 339 0.72 21.40 -9.60
CA PHE A 339 -0.12 20.37 -9.00
C PHE A 339 -1.15 19.83 -9.99
N GLN A 340 -1.77 20.70 -10.79
CA GLN A 340 -2.74 20.27 -11.81
C GLN A 340 -2.07 19.36 -12.87
N LYS A 341 -0.87 19.68 -13.33
CA LYS A 341 -0.09 18.81 -14.23
C LYS A 341 0.11 17.42 -13.63
N PHE A 342 0.50 17.34 -12.36
CA PHE A 342 0.60 16.06 -11.64
C PHE A 342 -0.72 15.29 -11.58
N VAL A 343 -1.85 15.98 -11.32
CA VAL A 343 -3.19 15.38 -11.30
C VAL A 343 -3.58 14.82 -12.66
N ASP A 344 -3.34 15.60 -13.72
CA ASP A 344 -3.68 15.23 -15.10
C ASP A 344 -2.81 14.06 -15.59
N GLU A 345 -1.52 14.06 -15.27
CA GLU A 345 -0.63 12.93 -15.52
C GLU A 345 -1.15 11.64 -14.84
N THR A 346 -1.59 11.74 -13.60
CA THR A 346 -2.16 10.59 -12.86
C THR A 346 -3.44 10.08 -13.54
N LYS A 347 -4.28 10.97 -14.06
CA LYS A 347 -5.50 10.58 -14.81
C LYS A 347 -5.16 9.94 -16.15
N ASN A 348 -4.22 10.52 -16.90
CA ASN A 348 -3.81 10.04 -18.23
C ASN A 348 -3.13 8.67 -18.17
N ASN A 349 -2.42 8.38 -17.08
CA ASN A 349 -1.82 7.06 -16.82
C ASN A 349 -2.82 6.05 -16.21
N CYS A 350 -4.11 6.38 -16.16
CA CYS A 350 -5.11 5.46 -15.67
C CYS A 350 -5.21 4.25 -16.64
N ARG A 351 -5.20 3.04 -16.06
CA ARG A 351 -5.24 1.78 -16.80
C ARG A 351 -6.64 1.42 -17.25
N THR A 352 -7.38 2.32 -17.85
CA THR A 352 -8.73 2.05 -18.37
C THR A 352 -8.68 1.53 -19.79
N MET A 353 -9.56 0.59 -20.10
CA MET A 353 -9.83 0.12 -21.45
C MET A 353 -10.99 0.91 -22.06
N LYS A 354 -11.29 0.66 -23.33
CA LYS A 354 -12.52 1.18 -23.99
C LYS A 354 -13.73 0.28 -23.80
N THR A 355 -13.54 -0.90 -23.18
CA THR A 355 -14.58 -1.88 -22.89
C THR A 355 -15.19 -1.64 -21.52
N PHE A 356 -16.42 -2.10 -21.35
CA PHE A 356 -17.21 -1.92 -20.14
C PHE A 356 -17.82 -3.25 -19.72
N CYS A 357 -17.92 -3.47 -18.42
CA CYS A 357 -18.66 -4.59 -17.89
C CYS A 357 -20.14 -4.51 -18.32
N PRO A 358 -20.71 -5.57 -18.89
CA PRO A 358 -22.11 -5.57 -19.34
C PRO A 358 -23.11 -5.45 -18.18
N GLU A 359 -22.72 -5.85 -16.95
CA GLU A 359 -23.62 -5.82 -15.80
C GLU A 359 -23.64 -4.47 -15.07
N CYS A 360 -22.48 -3.86 -14.82
CA CYS A 360 -22.38 -2.66 -13.98
C CYS A 360 -21.84 -1.42 -14.71
N HIS A 361 -21.55 -1.56 -16.01
CA HIS A 361 -20.98 -0.50 -16.85
C HIS A 361 -19.69 0.13 -16.31
N THR A 362 -19.00 -0.57 -15.42
CA THR A 362 -17.65 -0.15 -14.98
C THR A 362 -16.67 -0.37 -16.11
N VAL A 363 -15.81 0.61 -16.36
CA VAL A 363 -14.75 0.51 -17.36
C VAL A 363 -13.79 -0.62 -16.97
N ASP A 364 -13.47 -1.49 -17.91
CA ASP A 364 -12.51 -2.56 -17.68
C ASP A 364 -11.10 -1.99 -17.46
N LEU A 365 -10.34 -2.67 -16.64
CA LEU A 365 -8.96 -2.29 -16.34
C LEU A 365 -7.99 -3.10 -17.19
N ARG A 366 -7.01 -2.42 -17.77
CA ARG A 366 -5.88 -3.08 -18.43
C ARG A 366 -5.01 -3.78 -17.39
N ASP A 367 -4.56 -4.97 -17.72
CA ASP A 367 -3.61 -5.70 -16.88
C ASP A 367 -2.34 -4.87 -16.60
N PRO A 368 -1.81 -4.91 -15.38
CA PRO A 368 -0.52 -4.33 -15.08
C PRO A 368 0.60 -5.12 -15.77
N VAL A 369 1.67 -4.45 -16.12
CA VAL A 369 2.93 -5.12 -16.50
C VAL A 369 3.55 -5.69 -15.23
N LEU A 370 4.11 -6.91 -15.28
CA LEU A 370 4.68 -7.57 -14.10
C LEU A 370 5.79 -6.76 -13.43
N SER A 371 6.60 -6.05 -14.22
CA SER A 371 7.64 -5.15 -13.70
C SER A 371 7.09 -3.99 -12.86
N ASP A 372 5.84 -3.55 -13.07
CA ASP A 372 5.18 -2.52 -12.27
C ASP A 372 4.68 -3.05 -10.91
N LEU A 373 4.67 -4.36 -10.74
CA LEU A 373 4.24 -5.04 -9.52
C LEU A 373 5.41 -5.47 -8.63
N GLU A 374 6.62 -5.07 -8.96
CA GLU A 374 7.83 -5.36 -8.21
C GLU A 374 8.64 -4.09 -7.96
N LEU A 375 9.17 -3.97 -6.75
CA LEU A 375 10.09 -2.91 -6.38
C LEU A 375 11.29 -3.54 -5.67
N TRP A 376 12.50 -3.14 -6.03
CA TRP A 376 13.71 -3.56 -5.35
C TRP A 376 13.90 -2.82 -4.03
N LEU A 377 12.86 -2.94 -3.21
CA LEU A 377 12.76 -2.51 -1.82
C LEU A 377 12.17 -3.65 -1.01
N HIS A 378 12.90 -4.13 -0.02
CA HIS A 378 12.58 -5.31 0.76
C HIS A 378 12.67 -5.02 2.25
N ALA A 379 11.62 -5.30 3.01
CA ALA A 379 11.62 -5.22 4.47
C ALA A 379 12.40 -6.42 5.02
N TRP A 380 13.66 -6.19 5.39
CA TRP A 380 14.61 -7.27 5.65
C TRP A 380 14.66 -7.71 7.09
N LYS A 381 14.79 -6.76 8.06
CA LYS A 381 14.98 -7.08 9.48
C LYS A 381 14.11 -6.16 10.33
N TYR A 382 13.41 -6.76 11.31
CA TYR A 382 12.67 -6.04 12.34
C TYR A 382 13.08 -6.55 13.71
N GLU A 383 13.37 -5.62 14.63
CA GLU A 383 13.83 -5.90 15.97
C GLU A 383 13.21 -4.92 16.96
N GLU A 384 12.71 -5.41 18.07
CA GLU A 384 12.26 -4.55 19.17
C GLU A 384 13.44 -4.24 20.08
N ILE A 385 13.62 -2.97 20.46
CA ILE A 385 14.75 -2.48 21.28
C ILE A 385 14.88 -3.27 22.59
N ASN A 386 13.74 -3.67 23.17
CA ASN A 386 13.71 -4.44 24.41
C ASN A 386 13.99 -5.95 24.22
N GLY A 387 14.35 -6.35 23.02
CA GLY A 387 14.69 -7.75 22.70
C GLY A 387 13.54 -8.73 22.69
N LYS A 388 12.29 -8.27 22.71
CA LYS A 388 11.09 -9.12 22.75
C LYS A 388 10.96 -9.99 21.51
N PHE A 389 11.38 -9.49 20.35
CA PHE A 389 11.48 -10.24 19.10
C PHE A 389 12.52 -9.65 18.15
N LYS A 390 13.04 -10.52 17.32
CA LYS A 390 13.95 -10.20 16.21
C LYS A 390 13.62 -11.13 15.05
N PHE A 391 13.21 -10.57 13.91
CA PHE A 391 12.87 -11.31 12.70
C PHE A 391 13.70 -10.84 11.53
N LYS A 392 14.05 -11.76 10.65
CA LYS A 392 14.85 -11.51 9.44
C LYS A 392 14.33 -12.43 8.32
N THR A 393 14.25 -11.93 7.09
CA THR A 393 14.06 -12.74 5.89
C THR A 393 15.40 -13.10 5.27
N ASP A 394 15.39 -14.02 4.31
CA ASP A 394 16.50 -14.21 3.38
C ASP A 394 16.71 -12.96 2.52
N LEU A 395 17.91 -12.83 1.96
CA LEU A 395 18.21 -11.77 1.01
C LEU A 395 17.45 -12.01 -0.30
N PRO A 396 16.75 -11.00 -0.83
CA PRO A 396 16.13 -11.12 -2.14
C PRO A 396 17.23 -11.29 -3.22
N LYS A 397 16.91 -12.01 -4.29
CA LYS A 397 17.89 -12.32 -5.36
C LYS A 397 18.65 -11.10 -5.88
N TRP A 398 17.96 -9.95 -6.03
CA TRP A 398 18.59 -8.72 -6.51
C TRP A 398 19.54 -8.05 -5.50
N ALA A 399 19.51 -8.47 -4.23
CA ALA A 399 20.43 -8.01 -3.17
C ALA A 399 21.49 -9.04 -2.81
N GLN A 400 21.47 -10.23 -3.44
CA GLN A 400 22.48 -11.26 -3.19
C GLN A 400 23.86 -10.77 -3.62
N LEU A 401 24.85 -11.10 -2.82
CA LEU A 401 26.20 -10.59 -2.95
C LEU A 401 27.06 -11.43 -3.92
N ASP A 402 26.51 -12.55 -4.40
CA ASP A 402 27.23 -13.46 -5.27
C ASP A 402 27.30 -12.93 -6.70
N ASN A 403 28.49 -13.04 -7.27
CA ASN A 403 28.79 -12.66 -8.64
C ASN A 403 28.07 -13.60 -9.61
N SER A 404 27.27 -13.06 -10.47
CA SER A 404 27.00 -13.63 -11.79
C SER A 404 27.46 -12.67 -12.84
#